data_66a7fd42c26e06a12ff8b41c406bdbd8
#
_entry.id   66a7fd42c26e06a12ff8b41c406bdbd8
#
_cell.length_a   1.000
_cell.length_b   1.000
_cell.length_c   1.000
_cell.angle_alpha   90.00
_cell.angle_beta   90.00
_cell.angle_gamma   90.00
#
_symmetry.space_group_name_H-M   'P 1'
#
loop_
_entity.id
_entity.type
_entity.pdbx_description
1 polymer ?
#
loop_
_entity_poly.entity_id
_entity_poly.type
_entity_poly.pdbx_seq_one_letter_code
_entity_poly.pdbx_strand_id
1 'polypeptide(L)'
;MAQRTAIDHVSLPLLAKGLPRREAEEQARTLMDRFNLTRVTDRRFAELSGGEAQRLMLARAFAAQPSLMLVDEPTAQLDMHTAATVSESLSRIARNDTIVVVSTHDPNTRDACTDIIDLKNYQ
;
A
#
# COMPACT_ATOMS: atom_id res chain seq x y z
N MET A 1 16.87 3.33 -5.27
CA MET A 1 15.46 2.92 -5.26
C MET A 1 14.81 2.93 -6.64
N ALA A 2 14.95 3.99 -7.40
CA ALA A 2 14.27 4.12 -8.69
C ALA A 2 14.65 3.05 -9.72
N GLN A 3 15.80 2.41 -9.57
CA GLN A 3 16.29 1.39 -10.50
C GLN A 3 15.86 -0.03 -10.15
N ARG A 4 15.28 -0.24 -8.97
CA ARG A 4 14.74 -1.55 -8.60
C ARG A 4 13.39 -1.77 -9.25
N THR A 5 13.09 -3.03 -9.58
CA THR A 5 11.77 -3.36 -10.10
C THR A 5 10.71 -3.31 -8.99
N ALA A 6 9.46 -3.22 -9.38
CA ALA A 6 8.34 -3.18 -8.43
C ALA A 6 8.37 -4.40 -7.49
N ILE A 7 8.57 -5.60 -8.04
CA ILE A 7 8.59 -6.79 -7.19
C ILE A 7 9.76 -6.79 -6.21
N ASP A 8 10.89 -6.19 -6.57
CA ASP A 8 12.03 -6.09 -5.64
C ASP A 8 11.68 -5.27 -4.42
N HIS A 9 10.88 -4.21 -4.59
CA HIS A 9 10.44 -3.39 -3.46
C HIS A 9 9.57 -4.18 -2.47
N VAL A 10 8.74 -5.07 -2.96
CA VAL A 10 7.86 -5.86 -2.11
C VAL A 10 8.59 -7.06 -1.48
N SER A 11 9.51 -7.67 -2.21
CA SER A 11 10.27 -8.81 -1.69
C SER A 11 11.32 -8.40 -0.65
N LEU A 12 11.81 -7.17 -0.69
CA LEU A 12 12.86 -6.70 0.20
C LEU A 12 12.53 -6.88 1.70
N PRO A 13 11.36 -6.45 2.20
CA PRO A 13 11.02 -6.68 3.61
C PRO A 13 10.91 -8.17 3.96
N LEU A 14 10.50 -9.00 3.02
CA LEU A 14 10.41 -10.45 3.22
C LEU A 14 11.79 -11.08 3.33
N LEU A 15 12.72 -10.65 2.49
CA LEU A 15 14.12 -11.07 2.59
C LEU A 15 14.74 -10.62 3.91
N ALA A 16 14.42 -9.41 4.36
CA ALA A 16 14.92 -8.88 5.63
C ALA A 16 14.44 -9.70 6.83
N LYS A 17 13.29 -10.38 6.71
CA LYS A 17 12.78 -11.27 7.75
C LYS A 17 13.43 -12.65 7.72
N GLY A 18 14.33 -12.91 6.78
CA GLY A 18 15.04 -14.15 6.68
C GLY A 18 14.42 -15.19 5.77
N LEU A 19 13.38 -14.85 4.99
CA LEU A 19 12.81 -15.79 4.03
C LEU A 19 13.82 -16.09 2.93
N PRO A 20 13.91 -17.36 2.47
CA PRO A 20 14.67 -17.66 1.26
C PRO A 20 14.15 -16.85 0.07
N ARG A 21 15.05 -16.52 -0.85
CA ARG A 21 14.70 -15.67 -2.00
C ARG A 21 13.48 -16.18 -2.77
N ARG A 22 13.42 -17.49 -2.99
CA ARG A 22 12.31 -18.10 -3.73
C ARG A 22 10.97 -17.87 -3.04
N GLU A 23 10.92 -18.10 -1.73
CA GLU A 23 9.70 -17.87 -0.95
C GLU A 23 9.34 -16.39 -0.90
N ALA A 24 10.32 -15.52 -0.74
CA ALA A 24 10.09 -14.07 -0.74
C ALA A 24 9.48 -13.61 -2.06
N GLU A 25 10.00 -14.10 -3.19
CA GLU A 25 9.45 -13.75 -4.50
C GLU A 25 8.04 -14.28 -4.70
N GLU A 26 7.75 -15.50 -4.26
CA GLU A 26 6.40 -16.07 -4.35
C GLU A 26 5.38 -15.25 -3.54
N GLN A 27 5.73 -14.90 -2.31
CA GLN A 27 4.87 -14.08 -1.47
C GLN A 27 4.71 -12.66 -2.04
N ALA A 28 5.79 -12.10 -2.58
CA ALA A 28 5.75 -10.80 -3.21
C ALA A 28 4.79 -10.80 -4.40
N ARG A 29 4.82 -11.83 -5.25
CA ARG A 29 3.89 -11.95 -6.38
C ARG A 29 2.44 -12.03 -5.91
N THR A 30 2.17 -12.77 -4.86
CA THR A 30 0.83 -12.83 -4.27
C THR A 30 0.37 -11.45 -3.81
N LEU A 31 1.24 -10.69 -3.14
CA LEU A 31 0.92 -9.33 -2.72
C LEU A 31 0.72 -8.40 -3.91
N MET A 32 1.56 -8.50 -4.94
CA MET A 32 1.40 -7.70 -6.16
C MET A 32 0.01 -7.93 -6.77
N ASP A 33 -0.43 -9.18 -6.83
CA ASP A 33 -1.76 -9.50 -7.36
C ASP A 33 -2.88 -8.91 -6.49
N ARG A 34 -2.75 -9.02 -5.18
CA ARG A 34 -3.75 -8.47 -4.24
C ARG A 34 -3.89 -6.95 -4.33
N PHE A 35 -2.84 -6.26 -4.69
CA PHE A 35 -2.86 -4.80 -4.84
C PHE A 35 -3.01 -4.34 -6.29
N ASN A 36 -3.40 -5.26 -7.19
CA ASN A 36 -3.61 -4.99 -8.61
C ASN A 36 -2.36 -4.45 -9.31
N LEU A 37 -1.21 -5.05 -9.02
CA LEU A 37 0.09 -4.63 -9.54
C LEU A 37 0.75 -5.68 -10.43
N THR A 38 0.06 -6.78 -10.76
CA THR A 38 0.65 -7.89 -11.52
C THR A 38 1.24 -7.43 -12.84
N ARG A 39 0.57 -6.49 -13.53
CA ARG A 39 1.01 -6.02 -14.84
C ARG A 39 2.29 -5.18 -14.80
N VAL A 40 2.66 -4.67 -13.64
CA VAL A 40 3.83 -3.79 -13.49
C VAL A 40 4.94 -4.42 -12.66
N THR A 41 4.87 -5.73 -12.44
CA THR A 41 5.79 -6.50 -11.59
C THR A 41 7.26 -6.23 -11.91
N ASP A 42 7.61 -6.19 -13.19
CA ASP A 42 8.99 -6.04 -13.65
C ASP A 42 9.35 -4.60 -14.06
N ARG A 43 8.46 -3.64 -13.84
CA ARG A 43 8.73 -2.24 -14.14
C ARG A 43 9.51 -1.57 -13.02
N ARG A 44 10.30 -0.58 -13.38
CA ARG A 44 11.03 0.23 -12.38
C ARG A 44 10.04 1.18 -11.69
N PHE A 45 10.37 1.55 -10.47
CA PHE A 45 9.52 2.47 -9.70
C PHE A 45 9.24 3.76 -10.47
N ALA A 46 10.25 4.32 -11.14
CA ALA A 46 10.11 5.56 -11.89
C ALA A 46 9.14 5.46 -13.07
N GLU A 47 8.83 4.25 -13.52
CA GLU A 47 7.92 4.00 -14.65
C GLU A 47 6.46 3.80 -14.22
N LEU A 48 6.19 3.78 -12.90
CA LEU A 48 4.85 3.54 -12.38
C LEU A 48 4.02 4.82 -12.42
N SER A 49 2.71 4.66 -12.62
CA SER A 49 1.76 5.75 -12.42
C SER A 49 1.70 6.14 -10.94
N GLY A 50 1.10 7.30 -10.64
CA GLY A 50 0.93 7.73 -9.25
C GLY A 50 0.20 6.71 -8.40
N GLY A 51 -0.91 6.16 -8.91
CA GLY A 51 -1.68 5.14 -8.20
C GLY A 51 -0.93 3.83 -8.04
N GLU A 52 -0.21 3.40 -9.08
CA GLU A 52 0.62 2.19 -9.01
C GLU A 52 1.73 2.34 -7.98
N ALA A 53 2.42 3.49 -7.99
CA ALA A 53 3.47 3.77 -7.01
C ALA A 53 2.92 3.78 -5.58
N GLN A 54 1.75 4.38 -5.39
CA GLN A 54 1.10 4.44 -4.07
C GLN A 54 0.74 3.03 -3.59
N ARG A 55 0.11 2.23 -4.45
CA ARG A 55 -0.24 0.85 -4.09
C ARG A 55 0.99 0.00 -3.83
N LEU A 56 2.08 0.23 -4.58
CA LEU A 56 3.33 -0.47 -4.35
C LEU A 56 3.89 -0.18 -2.96
N MET A 57 3.86 1.08 -2.54
CA MET A 57 4.33 1.45 -1.20
C MET A 57 3.47 0.82 -0.12
N LEU A 58 2.16 0.73 -0.32
CA LEU A 58 1.26 0.05 0.61
C LEU A 58 1.58 -1.46 0.66
N ALA A 59 1.78 -2.09 -0.49
CA ALA A 59 2.12 -3.51 -0.55
C ALA A 59 3.46 -3.80 0.16
N ARG A 60 4.44 -2.94 -0.05
CA ARG A 60 5.75 -3.04 0.62
C ARG A 60 5.60 -2.92 2.13
N ALA A 61 4.85 -1.94 2.60
CA ALA A 61 4.62 -1.76 4.02
C ALA A 61 3.88 -2.96 4.62
N PHE A 62 2.88 -3.47 3.91
CA PHE A 62 2.13 -4.64 4.36
C PHE A 62 2.98 -5.91 4.37
N ALA A 63 3.92 -6.05 3.45
CA ALA A 63 4.83 -7.20 3.40
C ALA A 63 5.66 -7.33 4.69
N ALA A 64 5.94 -6.22 5.36
CA ALA A 64 6.64 -6.22 6.63
C ALA A 64 5.79 -6.76 7.79
N GLN A 65 4.49 -7.00 7.56
CA GLN A 65 3.51 -7.49 8.56
C GLN A 65 3.49 -6.61 9.82
N PRO A 66 3.25 -5.31 9.67
CA PRO A 66 3.24 -4.41 10.81
C PRO A 66 1.96 -4.57 11.63
N SER A 67 2.05 -4.24 12.92
CA SER A 67 0.85 -4.12 13.77
C SER A 67 0.15 -2.79 13.55
N LEU A 68 0.87 -1.78 13.11
CA LEU A 68 0.38 -0.43 12.90
C LEU A 68 0.96 0.16 11.61
N MET A 69 0.11 0.72 10.77
CA MET A 69 0.51 1.49 9.61
C MET A 69 -0.01 2.92 9.72
N LEU A 70 0.86 3.87 9.47
CA LEU A 70 0.50 5.29 9.40
C LEU A 70 0.56 5.71 7.94
N VAL A 71 -0.55 6.21 7.41
CA VAL A 71 -0.66 6.56 5.99
C VAL A 71 -1.16 8.00 5.87
N ASP A 72 -0.39 8.84 5.19
CA ASP A 72 -0.71 10.26 5.04
C ASP A 72 -1.21 10.54 3.63
N GLU A 73 -2.44 11.05 3.53
CA GLU A 73 -3.07 11.46 2.27
C GLU A 73 -2.90 10.44 1.13
N PRO A 74 -3.36 9.19 1.32
CA PRO A 74 -3.05 8.13 0.35
C PRO A 74 -3.67 8.32 -1.03
N THR A 75 -4.71 9.17 -1.15
CA THR A 75 -5.42 9.37 -2.41
C THR A 75 -5.20 10.77 -2.99
N ALA A 76 -4.33 11.58 -2.37
CA ALA A 76 -4.06 12.94 -2.86
C ALA A 76 -3.56 12.91 -4.30
N GLN A 77 -4.09 13.79 -5.15
CA GLN A 77 -3.71 13.95 -6.55
C GLN A 77 -4.01 12.73 -7.44
N LEU A 78 -4.81 11.80 -6.97
CA LEU A 78 -5.27 10.66 -7.76
C LEU A 78 -6.67 10.93 -8.30
N ASP A 79 -6.98 10.40 -9.50
CA ASP A 79 -8.34 10.43 -10.01
C ASP A 79 -9.26 9.55 -9.16
N MET A 80 -10.57 9.69 -9.34
CA MET A 80 -11.57 8.99 -8.51
C MET A 80 -11.43 7.47 -8.58
N HIS A 81 -11.20 6.93 -9.78
CA HIS A 81 -11.07 5.48 -9.96
C HIS A 81 -9.83 4.94 -9.24
N THR A 82 -8.70 5.59 -9.45
CA THR A 82 -7.43 5.19 -8.82
C THR A 82 -7.50 5.35 -7.30
N ALA A 83 -8.11 6.44 -6.83
CA ALA A 83 -8.29 6.68 -5.40
C ALA A 83 -9.14 5.56 -4.75
N ALA A 84 -10.20 5.13 -5.44
CA ALA A 84 -11.05 4.04 -4.95
C ALA A 84 -10.26 2.73 -4.82
N THR A 85 -9.38 2.43 -5.78
CA THR A 85 -8.53 1.24 -5.74
C THR A 85 -7.56 1.29 -4.56
N VAL A 86 -6.96 2.45 -4.31
CA VAL A 86 -6.05 2.62 -3.16
C VAL A 86 -6.81 2.47 -1.84
N SER A 87 -7.99 3.06 -1.72
CA SER A 87 -8.82 2.95 -0.51
C SER A 87 -9.23 1.51 -0.25
N GLU A 88 -9.55 0.75 -1.29
CA GLU A 88 -9.86 -0.67 -1.15
C GLU A 88 -8.66 -1.47 -0.65
N SER A 89 -7.47 -1.14 -1.15
CA SER A 89 -6.23 -1.77 -0.68
C SER A 89 -6.00 -1.53 0.81
N LEU A 90 -6.24 -0.30 1.28
CA LEU A 90 -6.14 0.04 2.70
C LEU A 90 -7.13 -0.78 3.54
N SER A 91 -8.36 -0.92 3.07
CA SER A 91 -9.37 -1.71 3.75
C SER A 91 -8.96 -3.18 3.88
N ARG A 92 -8.33 -3.73 2.84
CA ARG A 92 -7.81 -5.10 2.88
C ARG A 92 -6.71 -5.26 3.92
N ILE A 93 -5.80 -4.30 4.01
CA ILE A 93 -4.74 -4.31 5.01
C ILE A 93 -5.35 -4.29 6.42
N ALA A 94 -6.32 -3.44 6.65
CA ALA A 94 -6.96 -3.30 7.97
C ALA A 94 -7.66 -4.59 8.43
N ARG A 95 -8.08 -5.46 7.48
CA ARG A 95 -8.71 -6.73 7.82
C ARG A 95 -7.74 -7.85 8.20
N ASN A 96 -6.44 -7.60 8.16
CA ASN A 96 -5.40 -8.59 8.42
C ASN A 96 -4.61 -8.32 9.70
N ASP A 97 -5.32 -7.94 10.77
CA ASP A 97 -4.74 -7.67 12.10
C ASP A 97 -3.75 -6.50 12.12
N THR A 98 -3.82 -5.63 11.14
CA THR A 98 -3.04 -4.40 11.10
C THR A 98 -3.95 -3.21 11.42
N ILE A 99 -3.55 -2.38 12.37
CA ILE A 99 -4.23 -1.12 12.62
C ILE A 99 -3.71 -0.11 11.59
N VAL A 100 -4.62 0.46 10.82
CA VAL A 100 -4.29 1.46 9.82
C VAL A 100 -4.83 2.81 10.27
N VAL A 101 -3.94 3.77 10.44
CA VAL A 101 -4.30 5.15 10.77
C VAL A 101 -4.02 6.01 9.54
N VAL A 102 -5.04 6.67 9.03
CA VAL A 102 -4.96 7.47 7.81
C VAL A 102 -5.26 8.92 8.13
N SER A 103 -4.38 9.83 7.70
CA SER A 103 -4.71 11.24 7.67
C SER A 103 -5.20 11.59 6.26
N THR A 104 -6.34 12.25 6.14
CA THR A 104 -6.93 12.54 4.84
C THR A 104 -7.90 13.72 4.89
N HIS A 105 -8.02 14.41 3.76
CA HIS A 105 -9.10 15.37 3.50
C HIS A 105 -10.13 14.79 2.51
N ASP A 106 -9.91 13.56 2.01
CA ASP A 106 -10.80 12.94 1.04
C ASP A 106 -12.00 12.30 1.74
N PRO A 107 -13.24 12.78 1.44
CA PRO A 107 -14.45 12.21 2.04
C PRO A 107 -14.61 10.71 1.77
N ASN A 108 -14.21 10.23 0.59
CA ASN A 108 -14.34 8.82 0.25
C ASN A 108 -13.41 7.93 1.08
N THR A 109 -12.18 8.40 1.31
CA THR A 109 -11.24 7.69 2.18
C THR A 109 -11.76 7.71 3.62
N ARG A 110 -12.25 8.86 4.08
CA ARG A 110 -12.83 9.00 5.41
C ARG A 110 -13.99 8.03 5.63
N ASP A 111 -14.88 7.94 4.66
CA ASP A 111 -16.08 7.10 4.77
C ASP A 111 -15.75 5.61 4.75
N ALA A 112 -14.59 5.23 4.25
CA ALA A 112 -14.10 3.84 4.27
C ALA A 112 -13.50 3.44 5.63
N CYS A 113 -13.28 4.40 6.53
CA CYS A 113 -12.72 4.13 7.85
C CYS A 113 -13.79 3.70 8.84
N THR A 114 -13.41 2.88 9.82
CA THR A 114 -14.34 2.45 10.88
C THR A 114 -14.55 3.51 11.93
N ASP A 115 -13.52 4.27 12.25
CA ASP A 115 -13.55 5.34 13.26
C ASP A 115 -12.95 6.61 12.69
N ILE A 116 -13.49 7.75 13.08
CA ILE A 116 -13.07 9.04 12.54
C ILE A 116 -12.79 10.00 13.70
N ILE A 117 -11.64 10.67 13.64
CA ILE A 117 -11.30 11.76 14.54
C ILE A 117 -11.19 13.03 13.68
N ASP A 118 -12.04 14.00 13.97
CA ASP A 118 -12.00 15.28 13.26
C ASP A 118 -11.14 16.25 14.06
N LEU A 119 -9.98 16.58 13.51
CA LEU A 119 -9.00 17.44 14.17
C LEU A 119 -9.49 18.87 14.36
N LYS A 120 -10.50 19.30 13.61
CA LYS A 120 -11.11 20.63 13.80
C LYS A 120 -11.68 20.78 15.20
N ASN A 121 -12.12 19.71 15.83
CA ASN A 121 -12.68 19.71 17.17
C ASN A 121 -11.63 19.95 18.26
N TYR A 122 -10.34 19.93 17.90
CA TYR A 122 -9.21 20.04 18.82
C TYR A 122 -8.33 21.26 18.55
N GLN A 123 -8.79 22.14 17.66
CA GLN A 123 -8.06 23.38 17.33
C GLN A 123 -8.54 24.57 18.14
#